data_118fef53a318d6371090d4225bc7a477
#
_entry.id   118fef53a318d6371090d4225bc7a477
#
_cell.length_a   1.000
_cell.length_b   1.000
_cell.length_c   1.000
_cell.angle_alpha   90.00
_cell.angle_beta   90.00
_cell.angle_gamma   90.00
#
_symmetry.space_group_name_H-M   'P 1'
#
loop_
_entity.id
_entity.type
_entity.pdbx_description
1 polymer ?
#
loop_
_entity_poly.entity_id
_entity_poly.type
_entity_poly.pdbx_seq_one_letter_code
_entity_poly.pdbx_strand_id
1 'polypeptide(L)'
;MKYDIFESISQRKYGENASQVSRMEEVTDFLFRSCANNETESCSSSEYGGNLYSEQSYVEKYAKENNCWYSIEDVFNLGTPGPSGSENDTYVDKEGGVVYKMNNLIHTGSFYKLFKRLLIHNSLFPQTAYFLVGFTGYEGRTIYPLLSQVYIENAKPAEPSEIKKYMMALGFSPIDDWTYEGNG
;
A
#
# COMPACT_ATOMS: atom_id res chain seq x y z
N MET A 1 -9.79 25.29 1.38
CA MET A 1 -8.37 24.97 1.62
C MET A 1 -8.32 23.46 1.80
N LYS A 2 -8.04 22.69 0.72
CA LYS A 2 -7.85 21.24 0.84
C LYS A 2 -6.46 21.03 1.44
N TYR A 3 -6.38 20.70 2.71
CA TYR A 3 -5.15 20.22 3.31
C TYR A 3 -4.77 18.92 2.61
N ASP A 4 -3.61 18.92 1.97
CA ASP A 4 -3.05 17.72 1.40
C ASP A 4 -2.61 16.84 2.59
N ILE A 5 -3.40 15.80 2.83
CA ILE A 5 -3.13 14.79 3.88
C ILE A 5 -1.70 14.24 3.76
N PHE A 6 -1.12 14.27 2.54
CA PHE A 6 0.26 13.88 2.27
C PHE A 6 1.31 14.77 2.94
N GLU A 7 1.14 16.10 2.98
CA GLU A 7 2.09 16.98 3.68
C GLU A 7 2.10 16.73 5.19
N SER A 8 0.94 16.41 5.78
CA SER A 8 0.87 16.11 7.21
C SER A 8 1.42 14.72 7.57
N ILE A 9 1.38 13.76 6.64
CA ILE A 9 1.90 12.40 6.81
C ILE A 9 3.43 12.38 6.72
N SER A 10 4.02 13.13 5.79
CA SER A 10 5.48 13.20 5.59
C SER A 10 6.23 13.80 6.79
N GLN A 11 5.55 14.52 7.68
CA GLN A 11 6.16 15.10 8.88
C GLN A 11 6.17 14.18 10.11
N ARG A 12 5.45 13.05 10.07
CA ARG A 12 5.48 12.07 11.16
C ARG A 12 6.67 11.14 10.95
N LYS A 13 7.72 11.30 11.74
CA LYS A 13 8.91 10.43 11.75
C LYS A 13 8.51 8.99 12.03
N TYR A 14 8.58 8.16 11.01
CA TYR A 14 8.58 6.70 11.17
C TYR A 14 9.90 6.28 11.84
N GLY A 15 9.84 5.31 12.78
CA GLY A 15 11.02 4.75 13.44
C GLY A 15 11.97 4.02 12.47
N GLU A 16 12.87 3.19 12.96
CA GLU A 16 14.03 2.60 12.28
C GLU A 16 13.78 1.87 10.93
N ASN A 17 12.53 1.67 10.51
CA ASN A 17 12.12 1.11 9.21
C ASN A 17 11.94 2.16 8.08
N ALA A 18 12.48 3.36 8.24
CA ALA A 18 12.32 4.49 7.33
C ALA A 18 12.68 4.19 5.86
N SER A 19 13.61 3.24 5.60
CA SER A 19 14.04 2.91 4.23
C SER A 19 12.99 2.14 3.41
N GLN A 20 12.09 1.40 4.06
CA GLN A 20 11.06 0.59 3.36
C GLN A 20 9.78 1.39 3.13
N VAL A 21 9.43 2.31 4.04
CA VAL A 21 8.35 3.28 3.80
C VAL A 21 8.74 4.18 2.64
N SER A 22 10.00 4.60 2.55
CA SER A 22 10.51 5.42 1.46
C SER A 22 10.27 4.82 0.07
N ARG A 23 10.41 3.49 -0.10
CA ARG A 23 10.17 2.85 -1.41
C ARG A 23 8.72 2.99 -1.88
N MET A 24 7.75 2.84 -0.99
CA MET A 24 6.33 3.02 -1.35
C MET A 24 6.04 4.48 -1.72
N GLU A 25 6.60 5.43 -0.99
CA GLU A 25 6.51 6.87 -1.29
C GLU A 25 7.19 7.20 -2.62
N GLU A 26 8.41 6.71 -2.84
CA GLU A 26 9.15 6.90 -4.09
C GLU A 26 8.39 6.40 -5.32
N VAL A 27 7.81 5.20 -5.24
CA VAL A 27 6.99 4.65 -6.34
C VAL A 27 5.72 5.47 -6.52
N THR A 28 5.09 5.90 -5.45
CA THR A 28 3.89 6.73 -5.52
C THR A 28 4.19 8.06 -6.23
N ASP A 29 5.27 8.72 -5.87
CA ASP A 29 5.74 9.94 -6.50
C ASP A 29 6.15 9.72 -7.96
N PHE A 30 6.82 8.61 -8.24
CA PHE A 30 7.22 8.24 -9.60
C PHE A 30 5.98 8.06 -10.51
N LEU A 31 4.97 7.33 -10.04
CA LEU A 31 3.72 7.14 -10.76
C LEU A 31 3.00 8.47 -11.00
N PHE A 32 2.92 9.31 -9.98
CA PHE A 32 2.28 10.61 -10.09
C PHE A 32 2.95 11.49 -11.15
N ARG A 33 4.28 11.61 -11.12
CA ARG A 33 5.06 12.41 -12.09
C ARG A 33 4.99 11.84 -13.50
N SER A 34 5.01 10.51 -13.64
CA SER A 34 4.95 9.84 -14.95
C SER A 34 3.60 10.06 -15.63
N CYS A 35 2.51 10.14 -14.86
CA CYS A 35 1.20 10.47 -15.41
C CYS A 35 1.06 11.97 -15.72
N ALA A 36 1.63 12.85 -14.91
CA ALA A 36 1.59 14.29 -15.14
C ALA A 36 2.38 14.72 -16.40
N ASN A 37 3.45 13.98 -16.75
CA ASN A 37 4.28 14.31 -17.92
C ASN A 37 3.72 13.78 -19.24
N ASN A 38 2.73 12.91 -19.21
CA ASN A 38 2.04 12.39 -20.40
C ASN A 38 0.75 13.16 -20.65
N GLU A 39 0.84 14.49 -20.75
CA GLU A 39 -0.25 15.38 -21.16
C GLU A 39 -0.64 15.17 -22.64
N THR A 40 -1.20 14.03 -22.95
CA THR A 40 -2.10 13.85 -24.06
C THR A 40 -3.32 13.09 -23.55
N GLU A 41 -4.38 13.89 -23.32
CA GLU A 41 -5.74 13.48 -22.98
C GLU A 41 -6.05 13.19 -21.49
N SER A 42 -6.62 14.23 -20.86
CA SER A 42 -7.51 14.19 -19.68
C SER A 42 -6.94 13.79 -18.31
N CYS A 43 -5.82 14.31 -17.87
CA CYS A 43 -5.60 14.50 -16.44
C CYS A 43 -6.21 15.83 -16.01
N SER A 44 -7.46 15.86 -15.59
CA SER A 44 -7.99 17.02 -14.87
C SER A 44 -7.26 17.11 -13.52
N SER A 45 -6.82 18.29 -13.15
CA SER A 45 -5.97 18.62 -12.01
C SER A 45 -6.55 18.31 -10.61
N SER A 46 -7.60 17.50 -10.51
CA SER A 46 -8.24 17.11 -9.26
C SER A 46 -8.31 15.60 -9.03
N GLU A 47 -8.08 14.77 -10.05
CA GLU A 47 -8.09 13.31 -9.90
C GLU A 47 -7.00 12.68 -10.76
N TYR A 48 -6.23 11.75 -10.15
CA TYR A 48 -5.26 10.94 -10.85
C TYR A 48 -5.97 10.09 -11.92
N GLY A 49 -5.74 10.42 -13.20
CA GLY A 49 -6.38 9.79 -14.37
C GLY A 49 -5.60 8.62 -14.98
N GLY A 50 -4.54 8.13 -14.32
CA GLY A 50 -3.76 6.99 -14.79
C GLY A 50 -4.61 5.72 -14.92
N ASN A 51 -4.42 4.98 -16.03
CA ASN A 51 -5.02 3.67 -16.16
C ASN A 51 -4.02 2.57 -15.77
N LEU A 52 -4.53 1.40 -15.40
CA LEU A 52 -3.71 0.28 -14.92
C LEU A 52 -2.65 -0.16 -15.94
N TYR A 53 -2.91 -0.08 -17.23
CA TYR A 53 -1.95 -0.49 -18.27
C TYR A 53 -0.74 0.44 -18.34
N SER A 54 -0.94 1.75 -18.26
CA SER A 54 0.17 2.70 -18.22
C SER A 54 0.96 2.57 -16.92
N GLU A 55 0.27 2.42 -15.78
CA GLU A 55 0.91 2.18 -14.50
C GLU A 55 1.75 0.90 -14.48
N GLN A 56 1.27 -0.20 -15.06
CA GLN A 56 2.01 -1.47 -15.13
C GLN A 56 3.34 -1.30 -15.86
N SER A 57 3.35 -0.62 -16.99
CA SER A 57 4.57 -0.35 -17.76
C SER A 57 5.58 0.48 -16.94
N TYR A 58 5.11 1.50 -16.21
CA TYR A 58 5.96 2.31 -15.36
C TYR A 58 6.52 1.53 -14.16
N VAL A 59 5.67 0.74 -13.53
CA VAL A 59 6.04 -0.08 -12.36
C VAL A 59 7.05 -1.16 -12.76
N GLU A 60 6.86 -1.82 -13.92
CA GLU A 60 7.80 -2.81 -14.43
C GLU A 60 9.18 -2.20 -14.66
N LYS A 61 9.22 -1.04 -15.32
CA LYS A 61 10.46 -0.29 -15.54
C LYS A 61 11.12 0.06 -14.20
N TYR A 62 10.38 0.66 -13.27
CA TYR A 62 10.87 1.00 -11.95
C TYR A 62 11.45 -0.22 -11.22
N ALA A 63 10.72 -1.34 -11.24
CA ALA A 63 11.12 -2.55 -10.53
C ALA A 63 12.44 -3.13 -11.06
N LYS A 64 12.65 -3.10 -12.38
CA LYS A 64 13.89 -3.55 -13.03
C LYS A 64 15.06 -2.61 -12.74
N GLU A 65 14.85 -1.30 -12.83
CA GLU A 65 15.89 -0.29 -12.58
C GLU A 65 16.34 -0.26 -11.11
N ASN A 66 15.45 -0.61 -10.17
CA ASN A 66 15.71 -0.59 -8.73
C ASN A 66 15.94 -1.97 -8.12
N ASN A 67 16.14 -3.01 -8.93
CA ASN A 67 16.40 -4.39 -8.50
C ASN A 67 15.37 -4.90 -7.46
N CYS A 68 14.09 -4.59 -7.66
CA CYS A 68 13.00 -5.05 -6.81
C CYS A 68 11.91 -5.83 -7.58
N TRP A 69 12.31 -6.47 -8.68
CA TRP A 69 11.52 -7.47 -9.38
C TRP A 69 11.79 -8.86 -8.82
N TYR A 70 10.75 -9.58 -8.44
CA TYR A 70 10.80 -10.96 -7.94
C TYR A 70 10.14 -11.89 -8.95
N SER A 71 10.72 -13.05 -9.19
CA SER A 71 10.02 -14.09 -9.95
C SER A 71 8.84 -14.62 -9.12
N ILE A 72 7.85 -15.21 -9.77
CA ILE A 72 6.74 -15.87 -9.07
C ILE A 72 7.26 -16.98 -8.15
N GLU A 73 8.31 -17.70 -8.56
CA GLU A 73 8.94 -18.74 -7.77
C GLU A 73 9.62 -18.18 -6.51
N ASP A 74 10.28 -17.02 -6.61
CA ASP A 74 10.87 -16.34 -5.45
C ASP A 74 9.79 -15.98 -4.42
N VAL A 75 8.62 -15.52 -4.90
CA VAL A 75 7.50 -15.19 -4.00
C VAL A 75 6.98 -16.43 -3.26
N PHE A 76 6.87 -17.58 -3.93
CA PHE A 76 6.45 -18.83 -3.28
C PHE A 76 7.44 -19.31 -2.22
N ASN A 77 8.71 -18.93 -2.32
CA ASN A 77 9.76 -19.27 -1.36
C ASN A 77 9.85 -18.30 -0.18
N LEU A 78 9.07 -17.22 -0.14
CA LEU A 78 9.08 -16.25 0.97
C LEU A 78 8.44 -16.77 2.26
N GLY A 79 7.63 -17.84 2.18
CA GLY A 79 6.97 -18.40 3.34
C GLY A 79 5.97 -19.49 2.98
N THR A 80 5.26 -19.99 3.98
CA THR A 80 4.19 -20.96 3.75
C THR A 80 2.90 -20.25 3.31
N PRO A 81 2.12 -20.82 2.36
CA PRO A 81 0.83 -20.26 2.00
C PRO A 81 -0.06 -20.03 3.22
N GLY A 82 -0.55 -18.82 3.37
CA GLY A 82 -1.46 -18.41 4.43
C GLY A 82 -2.90 -18.24 3.94
N PRO A 83 -3.82 -17.78 4.79
CA PRO A 83 -5.19 -17.48 4.38
C PRO A 83 -5.19 -16.39 3.30
N SER A 84 -5.68 -16.71 2.10
CA SER A 84 -5.84 -15.77 1.01
C SER A 84 -7.26 -15.18 1.00
N GLY A 85 -7.35 -13.90 0.69
CA GLY A 85 -8.61 -13.19 0.48
C GLY A 85 -8.82 -12.85 -0.99
N SER A 86 -9.86 -12.08 -1.30
CA SER A 86 -10.14 -11.64 -2.67
C SER A 86 -9.07 -10.72 -3.25
N GLU A 87 -8.33 -10.01 -2.41
CA GLU A 87 -7.37 -8.96 -2.82
C GLU A 87 -5.91 -9.42 -2.72
N ASN A 88 -5.60 -10.36 -1.83
CA ASN A 88 -4.22 -10.75 -1.56
C ASN A 88 -4.06 -12.27 -1.47
N ASP A 89 -3.02 -12.78 -2.13
CA ASP A 89 -2.43 -14.07 -1.79
C ASP A 89 -1.34 -13.85 -0.74
N THR A 90 -1.36 -14.65 0.33
CA THR A 90 -0.48 -14.45 1.48
C THR A 90 0.50 -15.59 1.68
N TYR A 91 1.72 -15.24 2.11
CA TYR A 91 2.78 -16.18 2.45
C TYR A 91 3.33 -15.79 3.83
N VAL A 92 3.38 -16.75 4.75
CA VAL A 92 3.72 -16.51 6.15
C VAL A 92 5.10 -17.06 6.44
N ASP A 93 6.01 -16.17 6.81
CA ASP A 93 7.29 -16.50 7.42
C ASP A 93 7.15 -16.33 8.94
N LYS A 94 6.87 -17.44 9.65
CA LYS A 94 6.70 -17.42 11.10
C LYS A 94 7.99 -17.17 11.85
N GLU A 95 9.11 -17.67 11.32
CA GLU A 95 10.42 -17.50 11.96
C GLU A 95 10.91 -16.07 11.85
N GLY A 96 10.72 -15.47 10.67
CA GLY A 96 11.01 -14.04 10.43
C GLY A 96 9.95 -13.08 11.00
N GLY A 97 8.80 -13.61 11.44
CA GLY A 97 7.71 -12.77 11.98
C GLY A 97 7.05 -11.87 10.93
N VAL A 98 6.99 -12.31 9.66
CA VAL A 98 6.52 -11.51 8.52
C VAL A 98 5.41 -12.22 7.75
N VAL A 99 4.43 -11.45 7.28
CA VAL A 99 3.47 -11.88 6.25
C VAL A 99 3.77 -11.12 4.96
N TYR A 100 4.02 -11.85 3.89
CA TYR A 100 4.10 -11.32 2.55
C TYR A 100 2.74 -11.39 1.87
N LYS A 101 2.40 -10.38 1.08
CA LYS A 101 1.10 -10.27 0.41
C LYS A 101 1.31 -9.88 -1.04
N MET A 102 0.89 -10.73 -1.95
CA MET A 102 0.80 -10.41 -3.37
C MET A 102 -0.58 -9.85 -3.65
N ASN A 103 -0.68 -8.55 -3.94
CA ASN A 103 -1.95 -7.86 -4.13
C ASN A 103 -2.36 -7.86 -5.61
N ASN A 104 -3.61 -8.18 -5.90
CA ASN A 104 -4.13 -8.28 -7.27
C ASN A 104 -4.83 -7.01 -7.79
N LEU A 105 -4.83 -5.93 -7.01
CA LEU A 105 -5.42 -4.63 -7.34
C LEU A 105 -6.94 -4.63 -7.61
N ILE A 106 -7.65 -5.73 -7.31
CA ILE A 106 -9.07 -5.88 -7.68
C ILE A 106 -9.97 -4.78 -7.10
N HIS A 107 -9.64 -4.28 -5.90
CA HIS A 107 -10.44 -3.26 -5.22
C HIS A 107 -9.98 -1.82 -5.51
N THR A 108 -8.77 -1.65 -6.01
CA THR A 108 -8.23 -0.30 -6.27
C THR A 108 -8.12 0.01 -7.76
N GLY A 109 -7.89 -1.01 -8.59
CA GLY A 109 -7.69 -0.88 -10.02
C GLY A 109 -6.46 -0.03 -10.40
N SER A 110 -5.58 0.30 -9.43
CA SER A 110 -4.46 1.22 -9.62
C SER A 110 -3.42 1.02 -8.52
N PHE A 111 -2.14 1.01 -8.90
CA PHE A 111 -1.01 0.99 -7.96
C PHE A 111 -0.98 2.27 -7.13
N TYR A 112 -1.15 3.42 -7.77
CA TYR A 112 -1.16 4.71 -7.10
C TYR A 112 -2.24 4.77 -6.01
N LYS A 113 -3.47 4.36 -6.33
CA LYS A 113 -4.57 4.33 -5.36
C LYS A 113 -4.31 3.35 -4.22
N LEU A 114 -3.75 2.16 -4.51
CA LEU A 114 -3.35 1.20 -3.50
C LEU A 114 -2.31 1.80 -2.55
N PHE A 115 -1.22 2.34 -3.08
CA PHE A 115 -0.13 2.87 -2.25
C PHE A 115 -0.57 4.07 -1.42
N LYS A 116 -1.38 4.97 -1.96
CA LYS A 116 -2.00 6.05 -1.17
C LYS A 116 -2.81 5.52 0.01
N ARG A 117 -3.64 4.51 -0.23
CA ARG A 117 -4.42 3.85 0.83
C ARG A 117 -3.51 3.25 1.91
N LEU A 118 -2.44 2.56 1.50
CA LEU A 118 -1.50 1.92 2.42
C LEU A 118 -0.67 2.95 3.19
N LEU A 119 -0.26 4.04 2.59
CA LEU A 119 0.44 5.14 3.29
C LEU A 119 -0.46 5.78 4.36
N ILE A 120 -1.75 5.98 4.06
CA ILE A 120 -2.72 6.43 5.06
C ILE A 120 -2.86 5.40 6.19
N HIS A 121 -2.99 4.11 5.85
CA HIS A 121 -3.02 3.04 6.84
C HIS A 121 -1.78 3.07 7.74
N ASN A 122 -0.58 3.18 7.17
CA ASN A 122 0.66 3.21 7.92
C ASN A 122 0.75 4.41 8.88
N SER A 123 0.16 5.54 8.48
CA SER A 123 0.07 6.73 9.34
C SER A 123 -0.85 6.51 10.55
N LEU A 124 -1.96 5.80 10.35
CA LEU A 124 -2.96 5.56 11.39
C LEU A 124 -2.62 4.34 12.26
N PHE A 125 -2.00 3.33 11.67
CA PHE A 125 -1.71 2.03 12.29
C PHE A 125 -0.24 1.63 12.11
N PRO A 126 0.72 2.39 12.67
CA PRO A 126 2.15 2.17 12.44
C PRO A 126 2.64 0.79 12.92
N GLN A 127 1.97 0.20 13.92
CA GLN A 127 2.34 -1.13 14.44
C GLN A 127 2.05 -2.26 13.45
N THR A 128 1.17 -2.02 12.49
CA THR A 128 0.80 -2.97 11.44
C THR A 128 1.05 -2.38 10.05
N ALA A 129 2.10 -1.54 9.94
CA ALA A 129 2.45 -0.88 8.70
C ALA A 129 2.74 -1.88 7.57
N TYR A 130 2.33 -1.53 6.36
CA TYR A 130 2.70 -2.21 5.13
C TYR A 130 3.99 -1.63 4.56
N PHE A 131 4.83 -2.50 4.04
CA PHE A 131 6.06 -2.13 3.35
C PHE A 131 6.06 -2.69 1.93
N LEU A 132 6.48 -1.90 0.97
CA LEU A 132 6.66 -2.35 -0.40
C LEU A 132 8.00 -3.09 -0.53
N VAL A 133 7.95 -4.41 -0.64
CA VAL A 133 9.12 -5.26 -0.88
C VAL A 133 9.59 -5.10 -2.33
N GLY A 134 8.64 -5.16 -3.26
CA GLY A 134 8.90 -5.03 -4.69
C GLY A 134 7.68 -5.42 -5.51
N PHE A 135 7.93 -6.00 -6.66
CA PHE A 135 6.91 -6.38 -7.63
C PHE A 135 7.18 -7.78 -8.17
N THR A 136 6.11 -8.43 -8.59
CA THR A 136 6.14 -9.74 -9.22
C THR A 136 5.09 -9.81 -10.32
N GLY A 137 5.06 -10.91 -11.07
CA GLY A 137 4.05 -11.14 -12.10
C GLY A 137 4.65 -11.62 -13.41
N TYR A 138 3.98 -11.29 -14.50
CA TYR A 138 4.37 -11.67 -15.85
C TYR A 138 4.74 -10.43 -16.63
N GLU A 139 5.98 -10.38 -17.12
CA GLU A 139 6.51 -9.24 -17.90
C GLU A 139 5.60 -8.88 -19.07
N GLY A 140 5.32 -7.59 -19.22
CA GLY A 140 4.45 -7.08 -20.28
C GLY A 140 2.97 -7.46 -20.13
N ARG A 141 2.57 -8.03 -18.98
CA ARG A 141 1.19 -8.47 -18.71
C ARG A 141 0.69 -7.94 -17.37
N THR A 142 0.44 -8.83 -16.43
CA THR A 142 -0.08 -8.48 -15.11
C THR A 142 1.04 -8.42 -14.08
N ILE A 143 1.14 -7.29 -13.41
CA ILE A 143 2.11 -7.04 -12.35
C ILE A 143 1.36 -6.90 -11.03
N TYR A 144 1.93 -7.47 -10.00
CA TYR A 144 1.41 -7.46 -8.65
C TYR A 144 2.42 -6.80 -7.70
N PRO A 145 2.01 -5.84 -6.85
CA PRO A 145 2.86 -5.36 -5.77
C PRO A 145 3.01 -6.46 -4.72
N LEU A 146 4.25 -6.67 -4.31
CA LEU A 146 4.63 -7.55 -3.22
C LEU A 146 4.83 -6.70 -1.97
N LEU A 147 3.97 -6.90 -1.01
CA LEU A 147 3.94 -6.15 0.25
C LEU A 147 4.40 -7.05 1.39
N SER A 148 4.92 -6.47 2.45
CA SER A 148 5.15 -7.17 3.72
C SER A 148 4.47 -6.43 4.88
N GLN A 149 4.18 -7.18 5.92
CA GLN A 149 3.57 -6.69 7.16
C GLN A 149 4.02 -7.59 8.31
N VAL A 150 4.07 -7.08 9.54
CA VAL A 150 4.36 -7.91 10.70
C VAL A 150 3.35 -9.04 10.85
N TYR A 151 3.82 -10.25 11.13
CA TYR A 151 2.96 -11.38 11.46
C TYR A 151 2.47 -11.23 12.91
N ILE A 152 1.16 -11.17 13.09
CA ILE A 152 0.54 -11.10 14.42
C ILE A 152 -0.07 -12.47 14.71
N GLU A 153 0.54 -13.16 15.65
CA GLU A 153 0.05 -14.45 16.11
C GLU A 153 -1.21 -14.29 16.96
N ASN A 154 -2.18 -15.18 16.79
CA ASN A 154 -3.43 -15.19 17.57
C ASN A 154 -4.24 -13.88 17.52
N ALA A 155 -4.15 -13.14 16.40
CA ALA A 155 -4.96 -11.94 16.19
C ALA A 155 -6.45 -12.26 16.34
N LYS A 156 -7.16 -11.40 17.06
CA LYS A 156 -8.62 -11.46 17.19
C LYS A 156 -9.26 -10.24 16.54
N PRO A 157 -10.46 -10.37 15.97
CA PRO A 157 -11.22 -9.22 15.55
C PRO A 157 -11.40 -8.24 16.70
N ALA A 158 -11.19 -6.95 16.44
CA ALA A 158 -11.45 -5.91 17.43
C ALA A 158 -12.96 -5.67 17.56
N GLU A 159 -13.42 -5.41 18.77
CA GLU A 159 -14.80 -5.02 19.01
C GLU A 159 -15.07 -3.58 18.50
N PRO A 160 -16.28 -3.27 17.99
CA PRO A 160 -16.61 -1.93 17.51
C PRO A 160 -16.31 -0.80 18.52
N SER A 161 -16.50 -1.08 19.81
CA SER A 161 -16.19 -0.14 20.88
C SER A 161 -14.69 0.15 21.04
N GLU A 162 -13.84 -0.84 20.78
CA GLU A 162 -12.38 -0.69 20.80
C GLU A 162 -11.91 0.13 19.60
N ILE A 163 -12.47 -0.15 18.41
CA ILE A 163 -12.20 0.61 17.19
C ILE A 163 -12.59 2.07 17.39
N LYS A 164 -13.80 2.32 17.92
CA LYS A 164 -14.30 3.67 18.21
C LYS A 164 -13.35 4.42 19.16
N LYS A 165 -12.97 3.78 20.26
CA LYS A 165 -12.05 4.37 21.23
C LYS A 165 -10.69 4.72 20.60
N TYR A 166 -10.16 3.84 19.77
CA TYR A 166 -8.89 4.06 19.07
C TYR A 166 -9.00 5.23 18.09
N MET A 167 -10.01 5.24 17.22
CA MET A 167 -10.20 6.31 16.23
C MET A 167 -10.43 7.67 16.88
N MET A 168 -11.20 7.74 17.97
CA MET A 168 -11.38 8.98 18.73
C MET A 168 -10.08 9.45 19.38
N ALA A 169 -9.22 8.55 19.86
CA ALA A 169 -7.91 8.92 20.39
C ALA A 169 -6.96 9.48 19.30
N LEU A 170 -7.18 9.13 18.04
CA LEU A 170 -6.48 9.71 16.88
C LEU A 170 -7.10 11.05 16.41
N GLY A 171 -8.18 11.53 17.04
CA GLY A 171 -8.84 12.79 16.71
C GLY A 171 -9.95 12.66 15.65
N PHE A 172 -10.41 11.45 15.35
CA PHE A 172 -11.54 11.22 14.45
C PHE A 172 -12.86 11.25 15.22
N SER A 173 -13.92 11.72 14.56
CA SER A 173 -15.29 11.67 15.05
C SER A 173 -16.08 10.57 14.36
N PRO A 174 -16.84 9.71 15.08
CA PRO A 174 -17.64 8.68 14.45
C PRO A 174 -18.86 9.30 13.75
N ILE A 175 -19.12 8.87 12.51
CA ILE A 175 -20.35 9.16 11.76
C ILE A 175 -21.36 8.02 12.00
N ASP A 176 -20.88 6.79 11.92
CA ASP A 176 -21.63 5.57 12.24
C ASP A 176 -20.68 4.53 12.88
N ASP A 177 -21.12 3.27 13.00
CA ASP A 177 -20.32 2.21 13.67
C ASP A 177 -19.00 1.91 12.97
N TRP A 178 -18.86 2.23 11.68
CA TRP A 178 -17.72 1.87 10.85
C TRP A 178 -17.07 3.04 10.09
N THR A 179 -17.71 4.20 10.13
CA THR A 179 -17.26 5.39 9.40
C THR A 179 -16.84 6.48 10.36
N TYR A 180 -15.69 7.08 10.10
CA TYR A 180 -15.09 8.12 10.93
C TYR A 180 -14.68 9.30 10.06
N GLU A 181 -14.91 10.50 10.56
CA GLU A 181 -14.50 11.76 9.93
C GLU A 181 -13.33 12.37 10.70
N GLY A 182 -12.28 12.75 9.98
CA GLY A 182 -11.16 13.50 10.55
C GLY A 182 -11.55 14.96 10.73
N ASN A 183 -11.30 15.51 11.91
CA ASN A 183 -11.37 16.94 12.13
C ASN A 183 -10.12 17.56 11.47
N GLY A 184 -10.26 18.02 10.21
CA GLY A 184 -9.23 18.71 9.43
C GLY A 184 -8.86 20.08 9.98
#